data_d96e9a8e6308cd58e7ffde655762864d
#
_entry.id   d96e9a8e6308cd58e7ffde655762864d
#
_cell.length_a   1.000
_cell.length_b   1.000
_cell.length_c   1.000
_cell.angle_alpha   90.00
_cell.angle_beta   90.00
_cell.angle_gamma   90.00
#
_symmetry.space_group_name_H-M   'P 1'
#
loop_
_entity.id
_entity.type
_entity.pdbx_description
1 polymer ?
#
loop_
_entity_poly.entity_id
_entity_poly.type
_entity_poly.pdbx_seq_one_letter_code
_entity_poly.pdbx_strand_id
1 'polypeptide(L)'
;MRDDLLPMLACPVCAEPLGRVDGGQVGCPNGHRFDEAKQGHLTLLPAKRRALTADTPEMVDARLRFLGRGHYAPVERALAAIVADATAPGVVLDVGSGPGTYLAHALDAAHVPDGRPVAAPDASAPAGGRPGPRLGVALDLSAVAIRRAARAHARAGAVVGDVTERLPVVDGAAAVLLDVFAPRNQTEYARVLHADGVLAVVTPRTGHLAELAEATISVDPEKERRLHDSLTPSFALRSSEDLTWTMELSAEDVHDVVHMGPSHHHVAADTVFEPATVTAAVTVSTWTPTR
;
A
#
# COMPACT_ATOMS: atom_id res chain seq x y z
N MET A 1 -13.30 -10.92 3.64
CA MET A 1 -12.15 -10.62 4.54
C MET A 1 -11.69 -11.91 5.20
N ARG A 2 -10.39 -12.14 5.31
CA ARG A 2 -9.80 -13.31 6.00
C ARG A 2 -9.97 -13.16 7.51
N ASP A 3 -10.31 -14.25 8.19
CA ASP A 3 -10.55 -14.22 9.66
C ASP A 3 -9.25 -14.01 10.45
N ASP A 4 -8.11 -14.50 9.93
CA ASP A 4 -6.80 -14.36 10.55
C ASP A 4 -6.24 -12.93 10.44
N LEU A 5 -6.81 -12.05 9.62
CA LEU A 5 -6.48 -10.64 9.54
C LEU A 5 -7.34 -9.73 10.44
N LEU A 6 -8.53 -10.21 10.87
CA LEU A 6 -9.44 -9.38 11.67
C LEU A 6 -8.80 -8.89 12.98
N PRO A 7 -8.03 -9.70 13.74
CA PRO A 7 -7.37 -9.23 14.97
C PRO A 7 -6.31 -8.15 14.74
N MET A 8 -5.82 -7.98 13.50
CA MET A 8 -4.85 -6.93 13.14
C MET A 8 -5.55 -5.60 12.81
N LEU A 9 -6.88 -5.64 12.60
CA LEU A 9 -7.68 -4.46 12.31
C LEU A 9 -8.29 -3.88 13.58
N ALA A 10 -8.39 -2.55 13.64
CA ALA A 10 -8.97 -1.81 14.74
C ALA A 10 -10.33 -1.22 14.35
N CYS A 11 -11.24 -1.22 15.30
CA CYS A 11 -12.53 -0.55 15.16
C CYS A 11 -12.32 0.96 14.97
N PRO A 12 -12.86 1.59 13.91
CA PRO A 12 -12.66 3.02 13.67
C PRO A 12 -13.41 3.91 14.68
N VAL A 13 -14.25 3.32 15.56
CA VAL A 13 -15.03 4.05 16.56
C VAL A 13 -14.36 4.01 17.95
N CYS A 14 -13.83 2.85 18.35
CA CYS A 14 -13.31 2.66 19.72
C CYS A 14 -11.90 2.06 19.78
N ALA A 15 -11.26 1.84 18.63
CA ALA A 15 -9.91 1.29 18.47
C ALA A 15 -9.73 -0.17 18.95
N GLU A 16 -10.75 -0.84 19.49
CA GLU A 16 -10.68 -2.26 19.86
C GLU A 16 -10.46 -3.16 18.64
N PRO A 17 -9.73 -4.27 18.79
CA PRO A 17 -9.54 -5.24 17.71
C PRO A 17 -10.86 -5.75 17.16
N LEU A 18 -10.85 -6.06 15.85
CA LEU A 18 -12.00 -6.65 15.18
C LEU A 18 -11.96 -8.18 15.23
N GLY A 19 -13.12 -8.80 15.13
CA GLY A 19 -13.28 -10.25 15.06
C GLY A 19 -14.59 -10.64 14.43
N ARG A 20 -14.84 -11.97 14.30
CA ARG A 20 -16.19 -12.48 14.00
C ARG A 20 -17.04 -12.42 15.25
N VAL A 21 -18.24 -11.93 15.09
CA VAL A 21 -19.26 -11.82 16.13
C VAL A 21 -20.50 -12.62 15.71
N ASP A 22 -21.55 -12.59 16.51
CA ASP A 22 -22.79 -13.34 16.27
C ASP A 22 -23.29 -13.20 14.83
N GLY A 23 -23.67 -14.31 14.21
CA GLY A 23 -24.11 -14.36 12.82
C GLY A 23 -23.01 -14.23 11.76
N GLY A 24 -21.71 -14.26 12.16
CA GLY A 24 -20.57 -14.20 11.24
C GLY A 24 -20.23 -12.80 10.74
N GLN A 25 -20.87 -11.76 11.27
CA GLN A 25 -20.52 -10.36 10.98
C GLN A 25 -19.15 -10.00 11.55
N VAL A 26 -18.50 -8.97 10.98
CA VAL A 26 -17.31 -8.37 11.56
C VAL A 26 -17.72 -7.34 12.61
N GLY A 27 -17.07 -7.35 13.76
CA GLY A 27 -17.36 -6.39 14.82
C GLY A 27 -16.28 -6.32 15.88
N CYS A 28 -16.48 -5.44 16.87
CA CYS A 28 -15.60 -5.31 18.03
C CYS A 28 -16.35 -5.68 19.33
N PRO A 29 -15.63 -5.90 20.45
CA PRO A 29 -16.23 -6.24 21.75
C PRO A 29 -17.23 -5.19 22.26
N ASN A 30 -17.05 -3.92 21.88
CA ASN A 30 -17.93 -2.82 22.28
C ASN A 30 -19.22 -2.71 21.43
N GLY A 31 -19.53 -3.72 20.62
CA GLY A 31 -20.81 -3.82 19.90
C GLY A 31 -20.87 -3.11 18.55
N HIS A 32 -19.79 -2.46 18.08
CA HIS A 32 -19.78 -1.89 16.74
C HIS A 32 -19.72 -3.02 15.70
N ARG A 33 -20.48 -2.88 14.60
CA ARG A 33 -20.62 -3.89 13.55
C ARG A 33 -20.27 -3.27 12.20
N PHE A 34 -19.65 -4.07 11.34
CA PHE A 34 -19.19 -3.66 10.02
C PHE A 34 -19.59 -4.70 8.99
N ASP A 35 -20.17 -4.24 7.88
CA ASP A 35 -20.56 -5.11 6.79
C ASP A 35 -19.35 -5.50 5.96
N GLU A 36 -19.22 -6.80 5.71
CA GLU A 36 -18.29 -7.31 4.71
C GLU A 36 -18.94 -7.26 3.34
N ALA A 37 -18.30 -6.58 2.40
CA ALA A 37 -18.78 -6.50 1.04
C ALA A 37 -18.74 -7.89 0.36
N LYS A 38 -19.60 -8.11 -0.63
CA LYS A 38 -19.62 -9.37 -1.42
C LYS A 38 -18.27 -9.77 -1.99
N GLN A 39 -17.38 -8.79 -2.23
CA GLN A 39 -16.02 -9.00 -2.73
C GLN A 39 -15.02 -9.35 -1.62
N GLY A 40 -15.41 -9.39 -0.37
CA GLY A 40 -14.57 -9.74 0.77
C GLY A 40 -13.77 -8.59 1.39
N HIS A 41 -14.07 -7.32 1.06
CA HIS A 41 -13.44 -6.17 1.71
C HIS A 41 -14.32 -5.57 2.80
N LEU A 42 -13.70 -4.81 3.72
CA LEU A 42 -14.38 -4.03 4.74
C LEU A 42 -14.35 -2.55 4.41
N THR A 43 -15.39 -1.81 4.81
CA THR A 43 -15.39 -0.35 4.82
C THR A 43 -15.30 0.11 6.27
N LEU A 44 -14.12 0.60 6.66
CA LEU A 44 -13.83 1.11 8.00
C LEU A 44 -13.71 2.64 8.03
N LEU A 45 -14.25 3.31 7.02
CA LEU A 45 -14.30 4.76 6.90
C LEU A 45 -15.48 5.31 7.72
N PRO A 46 -15.27 6.34 8.57
CA PRO A 46 -16.36 7.05 9.21
C PRO A 46 -17.33 7.64 8.18
N ALA A 47 -18.64 7.60 8.48
CA ALA A 47 -19.70 8.02 7.53
C ALA A 47 -19.50 9.45 6.96
N LYS A 48 -18.95 10.36 7.75
CA LYS A 48 -18.66 11.75 7.36
C LYS A 48 -17.56 11.88 6.28
N ARG A 49 -16.75 10.84 6.07
CA ARG A 49 -15.60 10.83 5.14
C ARG A 49 -15.88 10.13 3.81
N ARG A 50 -17.09 9.61 3.59
CA ARG A 50 -17.43 8.89 2.35
C ARG A 50 -17.54 9.76 1.11
N ALA A 51 -17.53 11.09 1.26
CA ALA A 51 -17.64 12.07 0.17
C ALA A 51 -16.29 12.59 -0.35
N LEU A 52 -15.16 12.00 0.06
CA LEU A 52 -13.84 12.41 -0.40
C LEU A 52 -13.60 11.98 -1.86
N THR A 53 -12.81 12.80 -2.57
CA THR A 53 -12.36 12.48 -3.93
C THR A 53 -11.38 11.31 -3.86
N ALA A 54 -11.70 10.24 -4.55
CA ALA A 54 -10.89 9.03 -4.64
C ALA A 54 -10.73 8.64 -6.10
N ASP A 55 -9.81 7.70 -6.38
CA ASP A 55 -9.59 7.21 -7.74
C ASP A 55 -10.88 6.69 -8.38
N THR A 56 -11.10 7.09 -9.63
CA THR A 56 -12.25 6.65 -10.44
C THR A 56 -12.02 5.22 -10.96
N PRO A 57 -13.07 4.54 -11.50
CA PRO A 57 -12.90 3.25 -12.17
C PRO A 57 -11.87 3.29 -13.29
N GLU A 58 -11.88 4.36 -14.09
CA GLU A 58 -10.99 4.56 -15.23
C GLU A 58 -9.53 4.67 -14.78
N MET A 59 -9.25 5.43 -13.71
CA MET A 59 -7.92 5.55 -13.11
C MET A 59 -7.42 4.20 -12.60
N VAL A 60 -8.27 3.45 -11.90
CA VAL A 60 -7.93 2.14 -11.35
C VAL A 60 -7.66 1.13 -12.47
N ASP A 61 -8.46 1.11 -13.52
CA ASP A 61 -8.29 0.20 -14.65
C ASP A 61 -7.04 0.55 -15.48
N ALA A 62 -6.73 1.83 -15.69
CA ALA A 62 -5.48 2.29 -16.31
C ALA A 62 -4.26 1.84 -15.49
N ARG A 63 -4.30 1.99 -14.16
CA ARG A 63 -3.23 1.55 -13.25
C ARG A 63 -3.02 0.04 -13.32
N LEU A 64 -4.09 -0.74 -13.34
CA LEU A 64 -4.00 -2.20 -13.47
C LEU A 64 -3.37 -2.62 -14.80
N ARG A 65 -3.75 -1.99 -15.92
CA ARG A 65 -3.16 -2.31 -17.23
C ARG A 65 -1.67 -1.95 -17.25
N PHE A 66 -1.32 -0.73 -16.84
CA PHE A 66 0.06 -0.24 -16.86
C PHE A 66 0.99 -1.09 -15.98
N LEU A 67 0.62 -1.31 -14.72
CA LEU A 67 1.41 -2.14 -13.80
C LEU A 67 1.43 -3.60 -14.23
N GLY A 68 0.31 -4.13 -14.73
CA GLY A 68 0.22 -5.50 -15.23
C GLY A 68 1.11 -5.81 -16.44
N ARG A 69 1.55 -4.80 -17.19
CA ARG A 69 2.55 -4.92 -18.27
C ARG A 69 4.00 -4.91 -17.75
N GLY A 70 4.20 -4.76 -16.42
CA GLY A 70 5.52 -4.86 -15.79
C GLY A 70 6.40 -3.62 -15.93
N HIS A 71 5.84 -2.49 -16.34
CA HIS A 71 6.61 -1.24 -16.51
C HIS A 71 7.29 -0.77 -15.22
N TYR A 72 6.72 -1.12 -14.03
CA TYR A 72 7.28 -0.80 -12.72
C TYR A 72 7.86 -2.02 -11.98
N ALA A 73 8.23 -3.07 -12.70
CA ALA A 73 8.88 -4.25 -12.12
C ALA A 73 10.15 -3.95 -11.29
N PRO A 74 10.98 -2.91 -11.55
CA PRO A 74 12.06 -2.55 -10.64
C PRO A 74 11.58 -2.19 -9.24
N VAL A 75 10.49 -1.44 -9.11
CA VAL A 75 9.87 -1.08 -7.81
C VAL A 75 9.31 -2.32 -7.14
N GLU A 76 8.58 -3.15 -7.87
CA GLU A 76 7.99 -4.40 -7.35
C GLU A 76 9.06 -5.32 -6.75
N ARG A 77 10.20 -5.50 -7.45
CA ARG A 77 11.32 -6.30 -6.96
C ARG A 77 11.97 -5.71 -5.70
N ALA A 78 12.14 -4.39 -5.65
CA ALA A 78 12.71 -3.73 -4.47
C ALA A 78 11.81 -3.91 -3.24
N LEU A 79 10.50 -3.71 -3.38
CA LEU A 79 9.53 -3.92 -2.30
C LEU A 79 9.46 -5.38 -1.87
N ALA A 80 9.49 -6.30 -2.82
CA ALA A 80 9.50 -7.74 -2.58
C ALA A 80 10.73 -8.17 -1.75
N ALA A 81 11.92 -7.65 -2.07
CA ALA A 81 13.14 -7.89 -1.31
C ALA A 81 13.02 -7.38 0.14
N ILE A 82 12.50 -6.16 0.32
CA ILE A 82 12.29 -5.56 1.65
C ILE A 82 11.35 -6.44 2.49
N VAL A 83 10.25 -6.91 1.91
CA VAL A 83 9.28 -7.78 2.62
C VAL A 83 9.86 -9.15 2.93
N ALA A 84 10.67 -9.73 2.03
CA ALA A 84 11.34 -11.01 2.25
C ALA A 84 12.40 -10.95 3.36
N ASP A 85 13.11 -9.82 3.48
CA ASP A 85 14.17 -9.61 4.48
C ASP A 85 13.63 -9.19 5.86
N ALA A 86 12.37 -8.80 5.96
CA ALA A 86 11.78 -8.36 7.21
C ALA A 86 11.63 -9.54 8.20
N THR A 87 12.10 -9.36 9.43
CA THR A 87 12.08 -10.40 10.49
C THR A 87 11.02 -10.13 11.56
N ALA A 88 10.54 -8.90 11.70
CA ALA A 88 9.51 -8.54 12.66
C ALA A 88 8.22 -9.37 12.45
N PRO A 89 7.51 -9.76 13.52
CA PRO A 89 6.19 -10.38 13.39
C PRO A 89 5.15 -9.37 12.88
N GLY A 90 4.07 -9.86 12.27
CA GLY A 90 2.96 -9.04 11.83
C GLY A 90 2.70 -9.11 10.32
N VAL A 91 1.78 -8.26 9.87
CA VAL A 91 1.33 -8.21 8.48
C VAL A 91 2.18 -7.26 7.62
N VAL A 92 2.07 -7.38 6.31
CA VAL A 92 2.46 -6.32 5.36
C VAL A 92 1.26 -5.40 5.20
N LEU A 93 1.38 -4.15 5.62
CA LEU A 93 0.35 -3.11 5.45
C LEU A 93 0.72 -2.24 4.26
N ASP A 94 -0.12 -2.16 3.25
CA ASP A 94 0.05 -1.30 2.07
C ASP A 94 -0.95 -0.15 2.16
N VAL A 95 -0.47 1.07 2.38
CA VAL A 95 -1.28 2.28 2.57
C VAL A 95 -1.33 3.10 1.29
N GLY A 96 -2.54 3.49 0.87
CA GLY A 96 -2.75 4.02 -0.48
C GLY A 96 -2.50 2.94 -1.54
N SER A 97 -2.89 1.71 -1.23
CA SER A 97 -2.55 0.50 -1.99
C SER A 97 -3.07 0.49 -3.43
N GLY A 98 -4.01 1.38 -3.75
CA GLY A 98 -4.73 1.28 -5.01
C GLY A 98 -5.35 -0.11 -5.20
N PRO A 99 -5.19 -0.75 -6.38
CA PRO A 99 -5.70 -2.09 -6.63
C PRO A 99 -4.91 -3.24 -5.98
N GLY A 100 -3.87 -2.94 -5.17
CA GLY A 100 -3.10 -3.92 -4.40
C GLY A 100 -2.00 -4.64 -5.19
N THR A 101 -1.56 -4.09 -6.33
CA THR A 101 -0.55 -4.72 -7.20
C THR A 101 0.80 -4.89 -6.49
N TYR A 102 1.31 -3.84 -5.84
CA TYR A 102 2.58 -3.90 -5.11
C TYR A 102 2.52 -4.87 -3.93
N LEU A 103 1.42 -4.84 -3.16
CA LEU A 103 1.21 -5.79 -2.08
C LEU A 103 1.20 -7.23 -2.57
N ALA A 104 0.51 -7.53 -3.68
CA ALA A 104 0.43 -8.87 -4.25
C ALA A 104 1.83 -9.39 -4.62
N HIS A 105 2.62 -8.62 -5.36
CA HIS A 105 3.99 -8.98 -5.75
C HIS A 105 4.91 -9.15 -4.54
N ALA A 106 4.81 -8.27 -3.54
CA ALA A 106 5.59 -8.37 -2.31
C ALA A 106 5.25 -9.64 -1.51
N LEU A 107 3.97 -10.03 -1.46
CA LEU A 107 3.56 -11.26 -0.79
C LEU A 107 4.01 -12.50 -1.55
N ASP A 108 3.97 -12.52 -2.90
CA ASP A 108 4.45 -13.66 -3.70
C ASP A 108 5.94 -13.94 -3.46
N ALA A 109 6.77 -12.91 -3.46
CA ALA A 109 8.20 -13.03 -3.23
C ALA A 109 8.56 -13.46 -1.79
N ALA A 110 7.73 -13.10 -0.81
CA ALA A 110 7.87 -13.52 0.58
C ALA A 110 7.43 -14.99 0.81
N HIS A 111 7.13 -15.73 -0.25
CA HIS A 111 6.75 -17.13 -0.16
C HIS A 111 7.99 -18.01 0.06
N VAL A 112 8.13 -18.54 1.27
CA VAL A 112 9.05 -19.67 1.54
C VAL A 112 8.34 -20.98 1.15
N PRO A 113 8.96 -21.88 0.37
CA PRO A 113 8.31 -23.07 -0.22
C PRO A 113 7.86 -24.17 0.74
N ASP A 114 7.77 -23.97 2.03
CA ASP A 114 7.62 -25.03 3.03
C ASP A 114 6.18 -25.46 3.40
N GLY A 115 5.16 -24.97 2.70
CA GLY A 115 3.78 -25.50 2.83
C GLY A 115 3.14 -25.51 4.23
N ARG A 116 3.72 -24.83 5.22
CA ARG A 116 3.15 -24.76 6.57
C ARG A 116 2.05 -23.71 6.66
N PRO A 117 0.92 -24.01 7.31
CA PRO A 117 -0.13 -23.03 7.54
C PRO A 117 0.40 -21.85 8.38
N VAL A 118 0.02 -20.63 8.00
CA VAL A 118 0.29 -19.41 8.76
C VAL A 118 -0.44 -19.51 10.09
N ALA A 119 0.30 -19.72 11.16
CA ALA A 119 -0.24 -19.54 12.50
C ALA A 119 -0.40 -18.04 12.78
N ALA A 120 -1.47 -17.67 13.50
CA ALA A 120 -1.57 -16.34 14.09
C ALA A 120 -0.29 -16.05 14.90
N PRO A 121 0.18 -14.78 14.98
CA PRO A 121 1.40 -14.45 15.70
C PRO A 121 1.27 -14.92 17.15
N ASP A 122 2.03 -15.98 17.48
CA ASP A 122 2.18 -16.43 18.86
C ASP A 122 3.21 -15.52 19.52
N ALA A 123 2.77 -14.73 20.48
CA ALA A 123 3.64 -13.85 21.26
C ALA A 123 4.73 -14.60 22.06
N SER A 124 4.71 -15.94 22.05
CA SER A 124 5.67 -16.82 22.73
C SER A 124 6.70 -17.47 21.78
N ALA A 125 6.68 -17.19 20.47
CA ALA A 125 7.60 -17.80 19.52
C ALA A 125 9.05 -17.34 19.77
N PRO A 126 10.05 -18.27 19.82
CA PRO A 126 11.43 -17.90 20.05
C PRO A 126 11.99 -17.06 18.90
N ALA A 127 12.68 -15.97 19.24
CA ALA A 127 13.41 -15.14 18.29
C ALA A 127 14.46 -15.99 17.54
N GLY A 128 14.31 -16.17 16.22
CA GLY A 128 15.33 -16.85 15.40
C GLY A 128 14.84 -17.68 14.22
N GLY A 129 13.53 -17.96 14.09
CA GLY A 129 12.97 -18.63 12.91
C GLY A 129 12.54 -17.61 11.84
N ARG A 130 12.81 -17.86 10.54
CA ARG A 130 12.20 -17.06 9.47
C ARG A 130 10.67 -17.15 9.62
N PRO A 131 9.96 -16.01 9.63
CA PRO A 131 8.51 -16.03 9.72
C PRO A 131 7.90 -16.80 8.53
N GLY A 132 6.82 -17.52 8.79
CA GLY A 132 6.03 -18.19 7.73
C GLY A 132 5.50 -17.19 6.69
N PRO A 133 4.77 -17.68 5.66
CA PRO A 133 4.23 -16.80 4.60
C PRO A 133 3.40 -15.67 5.19
N ARG A 134 3.77 -14.42 4.86
CA ARG A 134 3.15 -13.22 5.44
C ARG A 134 1.73 -13.02 4.92
N LEU A 135 0.88 -12.48 5.78
CA LEU A 135 -0.41 -11.93 5.42
C LEU A 135 -0.27 -10.45 5.06
N GLY A 136 -1.16 -9.93 4.22
CA GLY A 136 -1.18 -8.53 3.82
C GLY A 136 -2.51 -7.85 4.06
N VAL A 137 -2.47 -6.54 4.28
CA VAL A 137 -3.64 -5.67 4.34
C VAL A 137 -3.45 -4.53 3.34
N ALA A 138 -4.32 -4.46 2.34
CA ALA A 138 -4.43 -3.33 1.43
C ALA A 138 -5.39 -2.29 2.03
N LEU A 139 -4.95 -1.03 2.13
CA LEU A 139 -5.76 0.07 2.63
C LEU A 139 -5.76 1.22 1.63
N ASP A 140 -6.94 1.66 1.20
CA ASP A 140 -7.11 2.77 0.26
C ASP A 140 -8.44 3.48 0.48
N LEU A 141 -8.50 4.74 0.09
CA LEU A 141 -9.73 5.54 0.14
C LEU A 141 -10.73 5.12 -0.94
N SER A 142 -10.23 4.68 -2.10
CA SER A 142 -11.06 4.28 -3.25
C SER A 142 -11.70 2.91 -3.03
N ALA A 143 -13.01 2.89 -2.84
CA ALA A 143 -13.77 1.65 -2.79
C ALA A 143 -13.69 0.85 -4.11
N VAL A 144 -13.41 1.53 -5.23
CA VAL A 144 -13.21 0.88 -6.53
C VAL A 144 -11.88 0.13 -6.53
N ALA A 145 -10.79 0.77 -6.09
CA ALA A 145 -9.48 0.16 -5.96
C ALA A 145 -9.50 -1.01 -4.97
N ILE A 146 -10.09 -0.83 -3.80
CA ILE A 146 -10.18 -1.85 -2.76
C ILE A 146 -10.98 -3.09 -3.21
N ARG A 147 -12.00 -2.93 -4.05
CA ARG A 147 -12.69 -4.09 -4.67
C ARG A 147 -11.77 -4.92 -5.56
N ARG A 148 -10.77 -4.30 -6.21
CA ARG A 148 -9.75 -5.01 -6.99
C ARG A 148 -8.71 -5.64 -6.05
N ALA A 149 -8.22 -4.88 -5.07
CA ALA A 149 -7.26 -5.34 -4.06
C ALA A 149 -7.75 -6.57 -3.27
N ALA A 150 -9.05 -6.65 -2.97
CA ALA A 150 -9.65 -7.81 -2.31
C ALA A 150 -9.52 -9.14 -3.07
N ARG A 151 -9.13 -9.09 -4.34
CA ARG A 151 -8.92 -10.26 -5.22
C ARG A 151 -7.49 -10.35 -5.74
N ALA A 152 -6.64 -9.40 -5.40
CA ALA A 152 -5.28 -9.33 -5.94
C ALA A 152 -4.40 -10.47 -5.44
N HIS A 153 -4.59 -10.94 -4.20
CA HIS A 153 -3.79 -12.00 -3.63
C HIS A 153 -4.53 -12.79 -2.55
N ALA A 154 -4.36 -14.13 -2.53
CA ALA A 154 -5.07 -15.01 -1.58
C ALA A 154 -4.71 -14.77 -0.10
N ARG A 155 -3.53 -14.22 0.18
CA ARG A 155 -3.06 -13.88 1.55
C ARG A 155 -3.31 -12.43 1.92
N ALA A 156 -4.00 -11.65 1.09
CA ALA A 156 -4.34 -10.26 1.37
C ALA A 156 -5.81 -10.10 1.82
N GLY A 157 -6.03 -9.17 2.74
CA GLY A 157 -7.31 -8.55 3.01
C GLY A 157 -7.33 -7.11 2.50
N ALA A 158 -8.53 -6.54 2.32
CA ALA A 158 -8.65 -5.20 1.76
C ALA A 158 -9.65 -4.35 2.57
N VAL A 159 -9.29 -3.10 2.83
CA VAL A 159 -10.01 -2.18 3.71
C VAL A 159 -10.13 -0.81 3.05
N VAL A 160 -11.36 -0.31 2.94
CA VAL A 160 -11.59 1.10 2.60
C VAL A 160 -11.33 1.93 3.85
N GLY A 161 -10.31 2.81 3.78
CA GLY A 161 -9.88 3.67 4.89
C GLY A 161 -9.12 4.89 4.37
N ASP A 162 -9.02 5.93 5.19
CA ASP A 162 -8.32 7.17 4.88
C ASP A 162 -6.94 7.17 5.55
N VAL A 163 -5.87 7.18 4.76
CA VAL A 163 -4.49 7.18 5.26
C VAL A 163 -4.13 8.44 6.06
N THR A 164 -4.83 9.55 5.81
CA THR A 164 -4.59 10.83 6.50
C THR A 164 -5.23 10.89 7.90
N GLU A 165 -6.06 9.91 8.24
CA GLU A 165 -6.74 9.79 9.53
C GLU A 165 -6.13 8.66 10.37
N ARG A 166 -6.75 8.33 11.51
CA ARG A 166 -6.39 7.14 12.28
C ARG A 166 -6.58 5.89 11.45
N LEU A 167 -5.49 5.16 11.22
CA LEU A 167 -5.55 3.90 10.48
C LEU A 167 -6.35 2.85 11.27
N PRO A 168 -7.27 2.10 10.62
CA PRO A 168 -8.05 1.05 11.27
C PRO A 168 -7.20 -0.24 11.44
N VAL A 169 -6.03 -0.09 12.05
CA VAL A 169 -5.04 -1.14 12.31
C VAL A 169 -4.60 -1.01 13.76
N VAL A 170 -4.44 -2.13 14.47
CA VAL A 170 -4.01 -2.14 15.86
C VAL A 170 -2.54 -1.72 15.97
N ASP A 171 -2.15 -1.24 17.16
CA ASP A 171 -0.79 -0.79 17.44
C ASP A 171 0.20 -1.95 17.26
N GLY A 172 1.32 -1.69 16.57
CA GLY A 172 2.38 -2.67 16.37
C GLY A 172 2.06 -3.88 15.47
N ALA A 173 0.92 -3.88 14.76
CA ALA A 173 0.48 -5.03 13.96
C ALA A 173 1.25 -5.22 12.66
N ALA A 174 1.88 -4.19 12.13
CA ALA A 174 2.58 -4.26 10.85
C ALA A 174 4.07 -4.59 11.02
N ALA A 175 4.53 -5.66 10.39
CA ALA A 175 5.95 -5.98 10.25
C ALA A 175 6.62 -5.11 9.19
N VAL A 176 5.89 -4.83 8.10
CA VAL A 176 6.30 -3.94 7.01
C VAL A 176 5.13 -3.05 6.66
N LEU A 177 5.40 -1.76 6.49
CA LEU A 177 4.46 -0.79 5.96
C LEU A 177 4.98 -0.30 4.60
N LEU A 178 4.18 -0.44 3.56
CA LEU A 178 4.46 0.07 2.23
C LEU A 178 3.72 1.40 2.03
N ASP A 179 4.44 2.43 1.60
CA ASP A 179 3.92 3.73 1.15
C ASP A 179 4.47 4.00 -0.26
N VAL A 180 3.69 3.64 -1.28
CA VAL A 180 4.12 3.74 -2.68
C VAL A 180 3.35 4.86 -3.36
N PHE A 181 3.99 6.00 -3.58
CA PHE A 181 3.41 7.20 -4.19
C PHE A 181 2.15 7.73 -3.47
N ALA A 182 1.97 7.41 -2.17
CA ALA A 182 0.79 7.73 -1.38
C ALA A 182 0.98 8.95 -0.46
N PRO A 183 -0.11 9.56 0.04
CA PRO A 183 -0.04 10.52 1.14
C PRO A 183 0.48 9.85 2.41
N ARG A 184 1.16 10.61 3.29
CA ARG A 184 1.82 10.09 4.49
C ARG A 184 1.14 10.53 5.77
N ASN A 185 1.18 9.62 6.76
CA ASN A 185 0.74 9.87 8.12
C ASN A 185 1.76 9.27 9.11
N GLN A 186 2.86 9.97 9.33
CA GLN A 186 4.00 9.47 10.10
C GLN A 186 3.63 9.01 11.52
N THR A 187 2.71 9.72 12.18
CA THR A 187 2.27 9.40 13.54
C THR A 187 1.57 8.04 13.57
N GLU A 188 0.68 7.80 12.61
CA GLU A 188 -0.03 6.54 12.49
C GLU A 188 0.90 5.41 12.01
N TYR A 189 1.84 5.71 11.11
CA TYR A 189 2.84 4.74 10.69
C TYR A 189 3.69 4.24 11.88
N ALA A 190 4.16 5.17 12.74
CA ALA A 190 4.89 4.80 13.95
C ALA A 190 4.04 4.00 14.94
N ARG A 191 2.74 4.28 15.04
CA ARG A 191 1.83 3.55 15.91
C ARG A 191 1.57 2.12 15.43
N VAL A 192 1.27 1.93 14.14
CA VAL A 192 0.88 0.61 13.60
C VAL A 192 2.06 -0.29 13.31
N LEU A 193 3.26 0.26 13.14
CA LEU A 193 4.46 -0.52 12.87
C LEU A 193 4.95 -1.22 14.13
N HIS A 194 5.36 -2.49 14.01
CA HIS A 194 6.08 -3.19 15.07
C HIS A 194 7.39 -2.45 15.41
N ALA A 195 7.85 -2.52 16.65
CA ALA A 195 9.07 -1.83 17.11
C ALA A 195 10.31 -2.16 16.25
N ASP A 196 10.40 -3.38 15.73
CA ASP A 196 11.44 -3.86 14.83
C ASP A 196 10.96 -3.90 13.37
N GLY A 197 9.84 -3.26 13.07
CA GLY A 197 9.23 -3.22 11.74
C GLY A 197 9.95 -2.27 10.78
N VAL A 198 9.61 -2.36 9.50
CA VAL A 198 10.21 -1.56 8.43
C VAL A 198 9.13 -0.77 7.71
N LEU A 199 9.32 0.55 7.63
CA LEU A 199 8.57 1.41 6.70
C LEU A 199 9.35 1.48 5.38
N ALA A 200 8.73 1.09 4.27
CA ALA A 200 9.26 1.23 2.92
C ALA A 200 8.50 2.35 2.19
N VAL A 201 9.22 3.35 1.72
CA VAL A 201 8.64 4.51 1.03
C VAL A 201 9.21 4.60 -0.38
N VAL A 202 8.32 4.73 -1.37
CA VAL A 202 8.69 4.97 -2.77
C VAL A 202 8.21 6.35 -3.19
N THR A 203 9.15 7.18 -3.66
CA THR A 203 8.83 8.53 -4.13
C THR A 203 9.40 8.80 -5.50
N PRO A 204 8.71 9.58 -6.35
CA PRO A 204 9.27 10.01 -7.62
C PRO A 204 10.38 11.04 -7.37
N ARG A 205 11.44 10.95 -8.18
CA ARG A 205 12.55 11.90 -8.23
C ARG A 205 12.38 12.92 -9.35
N THR A 206 13.18 13.97 -9.29
CA THR A 206 13.31 14.89 -10.44
C THR A 206 13.69 14.10 -11.70
N GLY A 207 13.01 14.37 -12.79
CA GLY A 207 13.16 13.64 -14.05
C GLY A 207 12.24 12.41 -14.20
N HIS A 208 11.47 12.05 -13.19
CA HIS A 208 10.47 10.98 -13.32
C HIS A 208 9.38 11.36 -14.32
N LEU A 209 9.23 10.58 -15.40
CA LEU A 209 8.31 10.82 -16.51
C LEU A 209 8.47 12.19 -17.17
N ALA A 210 9.70 12.73 -17.20
CA ALA A 210 9.98 14.08 -17.70
C ALA A 210 9.59 14.25 -19.17
N GLU A 211 9.66 13.18 -19.95
CA GLU A 211 9.28 13.17 -21.38
C GLU A 211 7.75 13.35 -21.57
N LEU A 212 6.97 13.15 -20.50
CA LEU A 212 5.51 13.36 -20.47
C LEU A 212 5.13 14.60 -19.67
N ALA A 213 6.04 15.55 -19.45
CA ALA A 213 5.84 16.70 -18.55
C ALA A 213 4.63 17.60 -18.92
N GLU A 214 4.26 17.65 -20.21
CA GLU A 214 3.05 18.38 -20.64
C GLU A 214 1.75 17.72 -20.18
N ALA A 215 1.75 16.42 -19.96
CA ALA A 215 0.60 15.62 -19.57
C ALA A 215 0.66 15.12 -18.12
N THR A 216 1.76 15.36 -17.39
CA THR A 216 1.96 14.88 -16.02
C THR A 216 2.27 16.02 -15.05
N ILE A 217 1.95 15.81 -13.77
CA ILE A 217 2.31 16.75 -12.72
C ILE A 217 3.82 16.65 -12.46
N SER A 218 4.53 17.78 -12.54
CA SER A 218 5.97 17.84 -12.29
C SER A 218 6.33 17.47 -10.85
N VAL A 219 7.47 16.80 -10.68
CA VAL A 219 8.01 16.47 -9.35
C VAL A 219 8.70 17.69 -8.76
N ASP A 220 8.26 18.13 -7.58
CA ASP A 220 8.91 19.20 -6.83
C ASP A 220 10.28 18.73 -6.32
N PRO A 221 11.41 19.43 -6.66
CA PRO A 221 12.75 19.07 -6.21
C PRO A 221 12.93 19.02 -4.69
N GLU A 222 12.12 19.80 -3.95
CA GLU A 222 12.15 19.83 -2.48
C GLU A 222 11.38 18.68 -1.83
N LYS A 223 10.69 17.85 -2.61
CA LYS A 223 9.81 16.79 -2.11
C LYS A 223 10.58 15.74 -1.31
N GLU A 224 11.77 15.38 -1.73
CA GLU A 224 12.60 14.39 -1.04
C GLU A 224 13.09 14.89 0.31
N ARG A 225 13.56 16.15 0.38
CA ARG A 225 13.94 16.78 1.65
C ARG A 225 12.75 16.87 2.61
N ARG A 226 11.59 17.34 2.12
CA ARG A 226 10.36 17.40 2.95
C ARG A 226 9.91 16.03 3.43
N LEU A 227 10.09 14.98 2.62
CA LEU A 227 9.84 13.61 3.05
C LEU A 227 10.72 13.24 4.23
N HIS A 228 12.05 13.42 4.08
CA HIS A 228 13.01 13.13 5.13
C HIS A 228 12.66 13.87 6.42
N ASP A 229 12.46 15.18 6.34
CA ASP A 229 12.13 16.04 7.49
C ASP A 229 10.81 15.61 8.15
N SER A 230 9.84 15.10 7.38
CA SER A 230 8.57 14.64 7.92
C SER A 230 8.67 13.31 8.66
N LEU A 231 9.60 12.43 8.29
CA LEU A 231 9.74 11.10 8.90
C LEU A 231 10.71 11.09 10.10
N THR A 232 11.75 11.92 10.07
CA THR A 232 12.82 11.95 11.09
C THR A 232 12.35 12.05 12.54
N PRO A 233 11.23 12.73 12.89
CA PRO A 233 10.75 12.77 14.27
C PRO A 233 10.36 11.39 14.85
N SER A 234 9.97 10.44 13.99
CA SER A 234 9.46 9.13 14.42
C SER A 234 10.24 7.95 13.86
N PHE A 235 11.12 8.20 12.87
CA PHE A 235 11.83 7.16 12.15
C PHE A 235 13.29 7.50 11.90
N ALA A 236 14.17 6.49 11.94
CA ALA A 236 15.55 6.57 11.49
C ALA A 236 15.66 5.97 10.08
N LEU A 237 16.34 6.67 9.16
CA LEU A 237 16.64 6.16 7.82
C LEU A 237 17.59 4.96 7.95
N ARG A 238 17.20 3.82 7.35
CA ARG A 238 18.00 2.60 7.27
C ARG A 238 18.75 2.47 5.96
N SER A 239 18.07 2.72 4.85
CA SER A 239 18.65 2.71 3.51
C SER A 239 17.88 3.63 2.57
N SER A 240 18.57 4.08 1.52
CA SER A 240 17.96 4.82 0.41
C SER A 240 18.63 4.37 -0.88
N GLU A 241 17.85 3.99 -1.87
CA GLU A 241 18.29 3.52 -3.17
C GLU A 241 17.56 4.28 -4.28
N ASP A 242 18.32 4.80 -5.22
CA ASP A 242 17.80 5.45 -6.40
C ASP A 242 17.69 4.46 -7.55
N LEU A 243 16.47 4.27 -8.04
CA LEU A 243 16.20 3.45 -9.23
C LEU A 243 15.87 4.34 -10.42
N THR A 244 16.55 4.08 -11.52
CA THR A 244 16.29 4.77 -12.81
C THR A 244 16.29 3.72 -13.93
N TRP A 245 15.25 3.73 -14.75
CA TRP A 245 15.13 2.84 -15.90
C TRP A 245 14.33 3.51 -17.03
N THR A 246 14.53 3.02 -18.23
CA THR A 246 13.82 3.47 -19.43
C THR A 246 12.70 2.50 -19.77
N MET A 247 11.57 3.03 -20.21
CA MET A 247 10.39 2.28 -20.64
C MET A 247 10.06 2.66 -22.09
N GLU A 248 9.94 1.65 -22.96
CA GLU A 248 9.37 1.81 -24.28
C GLU A 248 7.87 1.66 -24.17
N LEU A 249 7.14 2.76 -24.25
CA LEU A 249 5.70 2.81 -24.04
C LEU A 249 4.97 2.92 -25.37
N SER A 250 3.98 2.07 -25.58
CA SER A 250 2.97 2.25 -26.64
C SER A 250 2.09 3.48 -26.35
N ALA A 251 1.33 3.93 -27.32
CA ALA A 251 0.36 4.99 -27.13
C ALA A 251 -0.66 4.68 -26.01
N GLU A 252 -1.06 3.39 -25.88
CA GLU A 252 -1.94 2.92 -24.80
C GLU A 252 -1.23 2.96 -23.44
N ASP A 253 0.06 2.61 -23.37
CA ASP A 253 0.84 2.69 -22.12
C ASP A 253 1.03 4.15 -21.68
N VAL A 254 1.27 5.08 -22.62
CA VAL A 254 1.35 6.52 -22.33
C VAL A 254 0.00 7.03 -21.81
N HIS A 255 -1.10 6.66 -22.45
CA HIS A 255 -2.44 6.94 -21.95
C HIS A 255 -2.62 6.42 -20.52
N ASP A 256 -2.27 5.16 -20.26
CA ASP A 256 -2.49 4.53 -18.96
C ASP A 256 -1.62 5.16 -17.86
N VAL A 257 -0.33 5.48 -18.10
CA VAL A 257 0.53 6.11 -17.08
C VAL A 257 0.08 7.52 -16.73
N VAL A 258 -0.46 8.28 -17.69
CA VAL A 258 -1.02 9.62 -17.45
C VAL A 258 -2.32 9.53 -16.66
N HIS A 259 -3.20 8.60 -17.02
CA HIS A 259 -4.52 8.49 -16.43
C HIS A 259 -4.59 7.67 -15.13
N MET A 260 -3.57 6.90 -14.78
CA MET A 260 -3.56 6.13 -13.53
C MET A 260 -3.35 6.96 -12.26
N GLY A 261 -3.02 8.24 -12.39
CA GLY A 261 -2.67 9.13 -11.28
C GLY A 261 -3.41 10.46 -11.32
N PRO A 262 -3.00 11.42 -10.45
CA PRO A 262 -3.65 12.73 -10.34
C PRO A 262 -3.69 13.53 -11.63
N SER A 263 -2.78 13.26 -12.56
CA SER A 263 -2.72 13.89 -13.88
C SER A 263 -3.99 13.69 -14.71
N HIS A 264 -4.74 12.60 -14.43
CA HIS A 264 -6.04 12.32 -15.05
C HIS A 264 -7.00 13.52 -15.06
N HIS A 265 -7.00 14.32 -14.01
CA HIS A 265 -7.90 15.47 -13.87
C HIS A 265 -7.45 16.71 -14.66
N HIS A 266 -6.25 16.70 -15.25
CA HIS A 266 -5.65 17.84 -15.96
C HIS A 266 -5.54 17.63 -17.48
N VAL A 267 -5.81 16.41 -17.95
CA VAL A 267 -5.72 16.05 -19.37
C VAL A 267 -7.12 16.00 -19.99
N ALA A 268 -7.28 16.59 -21.18
CA ALA A 268 -8.53 16.58 -21.90
C ALA A 268 -8.87 15.14 -22.36
N ALA A 269 -10.16 14.79 -22.33
CA ALA A 269 -10.62 13.44 -22.63
C ALA A 269 -10.34 12.99 -24.08
N ASP A 270 -10.14 13.94 -24.99
CA ASP A 270 -9.84 13.73 -26.41
C ASP A 270 -8.33 13.81 -26.73
N THR A 271 -7.47 13.86 -25.71
CA THR A 271 -6.01 13.88 -25.89
C THR A 271 -5.56 12.58 -26.58
N VAL A 272 -4.88 12.72 -27.70
CA VAL A 272 -4.25 11.62 -28.42
C VAL A 272 -2.80 11.49 -27.93
N PHE A 273 -2.42 10.28 -27.55
CA PHE A 273 -1.06 9.97 -27.11
C PHE A 273 -0.32 9.23 -28.21
N GLU A 274 0.99 9.47 -28.31
CA GLU A 274 1.90 8.77 -29.20
C GLU A 274 2.81 7.85 -28.40
N PRO A 275 3.38 6.78 -29.00
CA PRO A 275 4.42 5.98 -28.37
C PRO A 275 5.61 6.82 -27.96
N ALA A 276 6.18 6.53 -26.80
CA ALA A 276 7.31 7.31 -26.28
C ALA A 276 8.29 6.42 -25.50
N THR A 277 9.57 6.79 -25.58
CA THR A 277 10.59 6.29 -24.66
C THR A 277 10.61 7.19 -23.44
N VAL A 278 10.33 6.65 -22.27
CA VAL A 278 10.08 7.42 -21.05
C VAL A 278 10.97 6.95 -19.92
N THR A 279 11.53 7.89 -19.17
CA THR A 279 12.40 7.62 -18.01
C THR A 279 11.56 7.54 -16.73
N ALA A 280 11.65 6.43 -16.03
CA ALA A 280 11.19 6.33 -14.66
C ALA A 280 12.36 6.54 -13.69
N ALA A 281 12.21 7.42 -12.71
CA ALA A 281 13.21 7.75 -11.70
C ALA A 281 12.55 7.85 -10.32
N VAL A 282 12.88 6.93 -9.42
CA VAL A 282 12.29 6.90 -8.07
C VAL A 282 13.37 6.66 -7.01
N THR A 283 13.11 7.08 -5.78
CA THR A 283 13.87 6.66 -4.60
C THR A 283 13.05 5.65 -3.83
N VAL A 284 13.66 4.51 -3.48
CA VAL A 284 13.14 3.54 -2.52
C VAL A 284 13.90 3.70 -1.23
N SER A 285 13.23 4.11 -0.16
CA SER A 285 13.85 4.30 1.15
C SER A 285 13.23 3.40 2.20
N THR A 286 14.05 2.90 3.12
CA THR A 286 13.59 2.10 4.27
C THR A 286 13.91 2.82 5.56
N TRP A 287 12.99 2.72 6.52
CA TRP A 287 13.02 3.41 7.80
C TRP A 287 12.64 2.47 8.92
N THR A 288 13.20 2.69 10.10
CA THR A 288 12.83 1.97 11.32
C THR A 288 12.31 2.93 12.37
N PRO A 289 11.31 2.54 13.19
CA PRO A 289 10.83 3.40 14.27
C PRO A 289 11.95 3.82 15.22
N THR A 290 12.01 5.11 15.59
CA THR A 290 12.85 5.59 16.70
C THR A 290 12.07 5.37 17.99
N ARG A 291 12.66 4.65 18.95
CA ARG A 291 12.08 4.43 20.30
C ARG A 291 12.21 5.67 21.15
#